data_584f8d5318cc6ceeb939f2e01e5ac010
#
_entry.id   584f8d5318cc6ceeb939f2e01e5ac010
#
_cell.length_a   1.000
_cell.length_b   1.000
_cell.length_c   1.000
_cell.angle_alpha   90.00
_cell.angle_beta   90.00
_cell.angle_gamma   90.00
#
_symmetry.space_group_name_H-M   'P 1'
#
loop_
_entity.id
_entity.type
_entity.pdbx_description
1 polymer ?
#
loop_
_entity_poly.entity_id
_entity_poly.type
_entity_poly.pdbx_seq_one_letter_code
_entity_poly.pdbx_strand_id
1 'polypeptide(L)'
;CPDVVQSLNVMSVLNPNIRHTAVDGALFQDEVDARQVMAVPTVFRIDGDSADTFHSGRTTVEELLNKLDAGAADRAAAEIDAKDAFDVLVVGGGPAGAAAAVYTARKGVSTGVAADRFGGQVLDTMAIENFISVPYTEGPKLATALEQHVREYPVDIMNVQRATKLVPAEQPGGLHTIELDSGASLQARTVVLSTGARWRHMNVPGESDYLNR
;
A
#
# COMPACT_ATOMS: atom_id res chain seq x y z
N CYS A 1 20.86 -9.91 -3.35
CA CYS A 1 19.55 -10.11 -2.72
C CYS A 1 18.46 -9.88 -3.76
N PRO A 2 17.66 -10.89 -4.12
CA PRO A 2 16.68 -10.78 -5.21
C PRO A 2 15.70 -9.64 -5.00
N ASP A 3 15.27 -9.39 -3.76
CA ASP A 3 14.22 -8.41 -3.43
C ASP A 3 14.62 -6.98 -3.80
N VAL A 4 15.85 -6.57 -3.50
CA VAL A 4 16.34 -5.21 -3.82
C VAL A 4 16.49 -5.02 -5.33
N VAL A 5 17.06 -6.02 -6.03
CA VAL A 5 17.19 -5.99 -7.50
C VAL A 5 15.82 -5.93 -8.16
N GLN A 6 14.87 -6.73 -7.68
CA GLN A 6 13.50 -6.73 -8.20
C GLN A 6 12.80 -5.39 -7.96
N SER A 7 12.97 -4.79 -6.78
CA SER A 7 12.43 -3.46 -6.46
C SER A 7 12.95 -2.40 -7.43
N LEU A 8 14.26 -2.36 -7.66
CA LEU A 8 14.88 -1.41 -8.59
C LEU A 8 14.47 -1.67 -10.06
N ASN A 9 14.30 -2.94 -10.46
CA ASN A 9 13.79 -3.29 -11.78
C ASN A 9 12.37 -2.74 -11.98
N VAL A 10 11.48 -2.94 -11.00
CA VAL A 10 10.12 -2.41 -11.04
C VAL A 10 10.12 -0.88 -11.16
N MET A 11 10.94 -0.21 -10.37
CA MET A 11 11.07 1.25 -10.41
C MET A 11 11.52 1.75 -11.80
N SER A 12 12.51 1.08 -12.42
CA SER A 12 13.02 1.46 -13.74
C SER A 12 12.03 1.16 -14.88
N VAL A 13 11.17 0.15 -14.72
CA VAL A 13 10.10 -0.15 -15.68
C VAL A 13 8.98 0.89 -15.61
N LEU A 14 8.63 1.33 -14.39
CA LEU A 14 7.53 2.27 -14.16
C LEU A 14 7.92 3.75 -14.39
N ASN A 15 9.21 4.08 -14.29
CA ASN A 15 9.68 5.46 -14.45
C ASN A 15 10.87 5.52 -15.43
N PRO A 16 10.69 6.09 -16.64
CA PRO A 16 11.73 6.16 -17.67
C PRO A 16 12.96 7.03 -17.26
N ASN A 17 12.83 7.83 -16.20
CA ASN A 17 13.93 8.63 -15.67
C ASN A 17 14.82 7.82 -14.70
N ILE A 18 14.41 6.62 -14.32
CA ILE A 18 15.19 5.72 -13.47
C ILE A 18 15.82 4.64 -14.34
N ARG A 19 17.15 4.59 -14.34
CA ARG A 19 17.90 3.51 -14.98
C ARG A 19 18.50 2.63 -13.89
N HIS A 20 18.42 1.32 -14.06
CA HIS A 20 18.98 0.36 -13.14
C HIS A 20 19.95 -0.57 -13.85
N THR A 21 21.10 -0.79 -13.24
CA THR A 21 22.10 -1.78 -13.65
C THR A 21 22.45 -2.64 -12.45
N ALA A 22 22.22 -3.95 -12.56
CA ALA A 22 22.65 -4.91 -11.55
C ALA A 22 24.05 -5.45 -11.92
N VAL A 23 24.97 -5.42 -10.95
CA VAL A 23 26.33 -5.91 -11.09
C VAL A 23 26.53 -7.10 -10.16
N ASP A 24 26.98 -8.22 -10.68
CA ASP A 24 27.38 -9.37 -9.87
C ASP A 24 28.81 -9.16 -9.38
N GLY A 25 28.98 -8.90 -8.08
CA GLY A 25 30.27 -8.65 -7.47
C GLY A 25 31.26 -9.83 -7.53
N ALA A 26 30.76 -11.06 -7.72
CA ALA A 26 31.65 -12.21 -7.91
C ALA A 26 32.29 -12.22 -9.31
N LEU A 27 31.62 -11.63 -10.30
CA LEU A 27 32.13 -11.55 -11.68
C LEU A 27 32.89 -10.24 -11.96
N PHE A 28 32.58 -9.17 -11.22
CA PHE A 28 33.13 -7.83 -11.42
C PHE A 28 33.84 -7.30 -10.16
N GLN A 29 34.90 -7.98 -9.76
CA GLN A 29 35.66 -7.68 -8.54
C GLN A 29 36.25 -6.26 -8.56
N ASP A 30 36.69 -5.79 -9.72
CA ASP A 30 37.25 -4.43 -9.88
C ASP A 30 36.23 -3.35 -9.49
N GLU A 31 34.96 -3.57 -9.79
CA GLU A 31 33.86 -2.64 -9.38
C GLU A 31 33.62 -2.69 -7.88
N VAL A 32 33.73 -3.87 -7.27
CA VAL A 32 33.60 -4.05 -5.81
C VAL A 32 34.71 -3.30 -5.08
N ASP A 33 35.95 -3.46 -5.55
CA ASP A 33 37.10 -2.84 -4.92
C ASP A 33 37.12 -1.32 -5.12
N ALA A 34 36.84 -0.87 -6.35
CA ALA A 34 36.77 0.56 -6.68
C ALA A 34 35.74 1.32 -5.85
N ARG A 35 34.61 0.68 -5.54
CA ARG A 35 33.51 1.27 -4.75
C ARG A 35 33.51 0.89 -3.28
N GLN A 36 34.52 0.14 -2.84
CA GLN A 36 34.69 -0.31 -1.45
C GLN A 36 33.43 -1.00 -0.91
N VAL A 37 32.83 -1.92 -1.68
CA VAL A 37 31.62 -2.64 -1.31
C VAL A 37 31.91 -3.64 -0.20
N MET A 38 31.49 -3.36 1.02
CA MET A 38 31.73 -4.20 2.20
C MET A 38 30.60 -5.19 2.49
N ALA A 39 29.42 -4.99 1.90
CA ALA A 39 28.24 -5.83 2.11
C ALA A 39 27.36 -5.86 0.86
N VAL A 40 26.59 -6.94 0.68
CA VAL A 40 25.64 -7.08 -0.42
C VAL A 40 24.22 -7.34 0.12
N PRO A 41 23.21 -6.75 -0.48
CA PRO A 41 23.25 -5.83 -1.61
C PRO A 41 23.69 -4.42 -1.19
N THR A 42 24.45 -3.73 -2.03
CA THR A 42 24.69 -2.30 -1.92
C THR A 42 24.20 -1.61 -3.18
N VAL A 43 23.46 -0.53 -3.00
CA VAL A 43 22.91 0.30 -4.08
C VAL A 43 23.66 1.61 -4.12
N PHE A 44 24.15 1.97 -5.29
CA PHE A 44 24.76 3.28 -5.56
C PHE A 44 23.82 4.12 -6.39
N ARG A 45 23.71 5.40 -6.05
CA ARG A 45 23.13 6.41 -6.93
C ARG A 45 24.23 7.01 -7.77
N ILE A 46 24.08 6.92 -9.08
CA ILE A 46 24.99 7.52 -10.04
C ILE A 46 24.39 8.84 -10.52
N ASP A 47 25.12 9.93 -10.35
CA ASP A 47 24.75 11.26 -10.85
C ASP A 47 25.96 11.87 -11.57
N GLY A 48 25.95 11.80 -12.90
CA GLY A 48 27.11 12.12 -13.72
C GLY A 48 28.29 11.19 -13.40
N ASP A 49 29.41 11.76 -12.97
CA ASP A 49 30.63 11.02 -12.63
C ASP A 49 30.69 10.63 -11.13
N SER A 50 29.71 11.03 -10.32
CA SER A 50 29.66 10.67 -8.90
C SER A 50 28.88 9.39 -8.68
N ALA A 51 29.33 8.58 -7.73
CA ALA A 51 28.67 7.35 -7.30
C ALA A 51 28.63 7.31 -5.77
N ASP A 52 27.48 7.63 -5.21
CA ASP A 52 27.27 7.67 -3.77
C ASP A 52 26.53 6.44 -3.28
N THR A 53 26.94 5.87 -2.13
CA THR A 53 26.20 4.79 -1.50
C THR A 53 24.80 5.27 -1.12
N PHE A 54 23.80 4.76 -1.84
CA PHE A 54 22.42 5.11 -1.62
C PHE A 54 21.77 4.25 -0.55
N HIS A 55 22.03 2.93 -0.59
CA HIS A 55 21.53 1.99 0.40
C HIS A 55 22.43 0.76 0.51
N SER A 56 22.55 0.20 1.71
CA SER A 56 23.25 -1.06 1.95
C SER A 56 22.37 -1.98 2.80
N GLY A 57 22.27 -3.24 2.42
CA GLY A 57 21.44 -4.26 3.05
C GLY A 57 20.07 -4.45 2.38
N ARG A 58 19.20 -5.22 3.03
CA ARG A 58 17.84 -5.45 2.55
C ARG A 58 17.00 -4.21 2.71
N THR A 59 16.11 -3.96 1.76
CA THR A 59 15.19 -2.82 1.78
C THR A 59 13.94 -3.13 0.97
N THR A 60 12.89 -2.33 1.16
CA THR A 60 11.64 -2.39 0.41
C THR A 60 11.61 -1.32 -0.68
N VAL A 61 10.67 -1.46 -1.63
CA VAL A 61 10.42 -0.43 -2.65
C VAL A 61 10.06 0.90 -2.00
N GLU A 62 9.25 0.87 -0.96
CA GLU A 62 8.80 2.05 -0.22
C GLU A 62 9.96 2.81 0.43
N GLU A 63 10.87 2.10 1.10
CA GLU A 63 12.06 2.72 1.70
C GLU A 63 12.98 3.35 0.64
N LEU A 64 13.13 2.71 -0.53
CA LEU A 64 13.90 3.26 -1.64
C LEU A 64 13.24 4.52 -2.22
N LEU A 65 11.90 4.50 -2.39
CA LEU A 65 11.14 5.66 -2.87
C LEU A 65 11.24 6.84 -1.90
N ASN A 66 11.07 6.60 -0.61
CA ASN A 66 11.21 7.63 0.43
C ASN A 66 12.60 8.26 0.48
N LYS A 67 13.65 7.47 0.18
CA LYS A 67 15.03 8.00 0.06
C LYS A 67 15.26 8.79 -1.22
N LEU A 68 14.62 8.40 -2.32
CA LEU A 68 14.73 9.13 -3.59
C LEU A 68 13.98 10.46 -3.56
N ASP A 69 12.85 10.48 -2.89
CA ASP A 69 11.98 11.65 -2.80
C ASP A 69 11.48 11.85 -1.37
N ALA A 70 12.28 12.51 -0.57
CA ALA A 70 11.96 12.79 0.84
C ALA A 70 10.67 13.62 1.03
N GLY A 71 10.20 14.32 -0.01
CA GLY A 71 8.94 15.08 0.03
C GLY A 71 7.72 14.34 -0.52
N ALA A 72 7.87 13.11 -1.01
CA ALA A 72 6.75 12.38 -1.61
C ALA A 72 5.62 12.11 -0.61
N ALA A 73 5.97 11.71 0.61
CA ALA A 73 4.99 11.44 1.67
C ALA A 73 4.20 12.70 2.04
N ASP A 74 4.88 13.84 2.19
CA ASP A 74 4.23 15.11 2.53
C ASP A 74 3.30 15.59 1.41
N ARG A 75 3.72 15.42 0.14
CA ARG A 75 2.86 15.76 -1.00
C ARG A 75 1.64 14.84 -1.09
N ALA A 76 1.82 13.54 -0.89
CA ALA A 76 0.72 12.59 -0.86
C ALA A 76 -0.26 12.90 0.28
N ALA A 77 0.24 13.25 1.47
CA ALA A 77 -0.59 13.69 2.58
C ALA A 77 -1.36 14.97 2.25
N ALA A 78 -0.70 15.96 1.65
CA ALA A 78 -1.35 17.22 1.23
C ALA A 78 -2.44 16.99 0.16
N GLU A 79 -2.24 16.06 -0.77
CA GLU A 79 -3.27 15.68 -1.74
C GLU A 79 -4.50 15.04 -1.08
N ILE A 80 -4.30 14.26 -0.03
CA ILE A 80 -5.40 13.68 0.76
C ILE A 80 -6.14 14.78 1.54
N ASP A 81 -5.42 15.68 2.22
CA ASP A 81 -6.02 16.78 2.98
C ASP A 81 -6.79 17.78 2.10
N ALA A 82 -6.41 17.90 0.83
CA ALA A 82 -7.09 18.78 -0.13
C ALA A 82 -8.40 18.22 -0.70
N LYS A 83 -8.77 16.97 -0.36
CA LYS A 83 -10.00 16.36 -0.85
C LYS A 83 -11.24 16.98 -0.19
N ASP A 84 -12.27 17.16 -1.01
CA ASP A 84 -13.59 17.54 -0.50
C ASP A 84 -14.16 16.48 0.43
N ALA A 85 -15.01 16.91 1.37
CA ALA A 85 -15.68 15.99 2.26
C ALA A 85 -16.61 15.02 1.50
N PHE A 86 -16.53 13.75 1.82
CA PHE A 86 -17.38 12.70 1.25
C PHE A 86 -18.77 12.68 1.92
N ASP A 87 -19.79 12.29 1.17
CA ASP A 87 -21.06 11.92 1.81
C ASP A 87 -20.91 10.63 2.60
N VAL A 88 -20.18 9.66 2.01
CA VAL A 88 -19.85 8.39 2.66
C VAL A 88 -18.35 8.08 2.48
N LEU A 89 -17.66 7.92 3.59
CA LEU A 89 -16.28 7.41 3.61
C LEU A 89 -16.25 6.00 4.19
N VAL A 90 -15.79 5.05 3.38
CA VAL A 90 -15.62 3.67 3.79
C VAL A 90 -14.19 3.48 4.27
N VAL A 91 -14.01 3.04 5.50
CA VAL A 91 -12.70 2.73 6.08
C VAL A 91 -12.46 1.23 6.03
N GLY A 92 -11.58 0.81 5.12
CA GLY A 92 -11.24 -0.58 4.83
C GLY A 92 -11.72 -1.05 3.46
N GLY A 93 -10.79 -1.57 2.66
CA GLY A 93 -10.99 -2.00 1.27
C GLY A 93 -11.21 -3.51 1.09
N GLY A 94 -11.60 -4.25 2.13
CA GLY A 94 -11.98 -5.66 2.02
C GLY A 94 -13.34 -5.87 1.35
N PRO A 95 -13.84 -7.13 1.24
CA PRO A 95 -15.12 -7.42 0.58
C PRO A 95 -16.30 -6.62 1.12
N ALA A 96 -16.36 -6.38 2.44
CA ALA A 96 -17.41 -5.57 3.07
C ALA A 96 -17.33 -4.10 2.64
N GLY A 97 -16.12 -3.53 2.61
CA GLY A 97 -15.90 -2.16 2.16
C GLY A 97 -16.17 -1.97 0.68
N ALA A 98 -15.74 -2.91 -0.16
CA ALA A 98 -16.04 -2.90 -1.59
C ALA A 98 -17.56 -2.93 -1.84
N ALA A 99 -18.28 -3.81 -1.13
CA ALA A 99 -19.73 -3.86 -1.21
C ALA A 99 -20.38 -2.53 -0.78
N ALA A 100 -19.96 -1.98 0.36
CA ALA A 100 -20.47 -0.68 0.83
C ALA A 100 -20.24 0.43 -0.21
N ALA A 101 -19.02 0.51 -0.76
CA ALA A 101 -18.66 1.52 -1.77
C ALA A 101 -19.52 1.40 -3.04
N VAL A 102 -19.71 0.19 -3.57
CA VAL A 102 -20.57 -0.04 -4.75
C VAL A 102 -21.99 0.41 -4.48
N TYR A 103 -22.56 0.02 -3.34
CA TYR A 103 -23.96 0.35 -3.03
C TYR A 103 -24.18 1.83 -2.75
N THR A 104 -23.25 2.51 -2.11
CA THR A 104 -23.34 3.97 -1.89
C THR A 104 -23.19 4.75 -3.19
N ALA A 105 -22.18 4.42 -4.00
CA ALA A 105 -21.97 5.07 -5.30
C ALA A 105 -23.15 4.89 -6.25
N ARG A 106 -23.79 3.71 -6.26
CA ARG A 106 -25.02 3.47 -7.04
C ARG A 106 -26.22 4.34 -6.61
N LYS A 107 -26.19 4.89 -5.42
CA LYS A 107 -27.18 5.88 -4.96
C LYS A 107 -26.85 7.31 -5.38
N GLY A 108 -25.72 7.51 -6.06
CA GLY A 108 -25.31 8.83 -6.54
C GLY A 108 -24.72 9.73 -5.43
N VAL A 109 -24.32 9.16 -4.29
CA VAL A 109 -23.67 9.92 -3.22
C VAL A 109 -22.16 9.88 -3.38
N SER A 110 -21.48 10.98 -3.02
CA SER A 110 -20.01 11.08 -3.04
C SER A 110 -19.40 10.04 -2.11
N THR A 111 -18.64 9.11 -2.66
CA THR A 111 -18.12 7.96 -1.94
C THR A 111 -16.60 7.86 -2.05
N GLY A 112 -15.92 7.80 -0.90
CA GLY A 112 -14.50 7.50 -0.79
C GLY A 112 -14.26 6.16 -0.09
N VAL A 113 -13.14 5.52 -0.42
CA VAL A 113 -12.62 4.32 0.28
C VAL A 113 -11.20 4.61 0.71
N ALA A 114 -10.94 4.61 2.02
CA ALA A 114 -9.58 4.66 2.57
C ALA A 114 -9.16 3.26 3.02
N ALA A 115 -8.10 2.72 2.45
CA ALA A 115 -7.62 1.38 2.72
C ALA A 115 -6.09 1.33 2.81
N ASP A 116 -5.57 0.61 3.79
CA ASP A 116 -4.16 0.23 3.88
C ASP A 116 -3.74 -0.57 2.63
N ARG A 117 -4.55 -1.58 2.27
CA ARG A 117 -4.48 -2.30 0.99
C ARG A 117 -5.89 -2.70 0.56
N PHE A 118 -6.22 -2.49 -0.70
CA PHE A 118 -7.50 -2.95 -1.24
C PHE A 118 -7.50 -4.48 -1.35
N GLY A 119 -8.61 -5.13 -0.95
CA GLY A 119 -8.73 -6.57 -0.78
C GLY A 119 -8.57 -7.02 0.69
N GLY A 120 -7.81 -6.30 1.52
CA GLY A 120 -7.63 -6.64 2.93
C GLY A 120 -7.06 -8.05 3.14
N GLN A 121 -7.55 -8.79 4.13
CA GLN A 121 -7.10 -10.16 4.44
C GLN A 121 -7.34 -11.19 3.34
N VAL A 122 -8.25 -10.92 2.42
CA VAL A 122 -8.51 -11.81 1.28
C VAL A 122 -7.23 -12.03 0.46
N LEU A 123 -6.38 -11.00 0.37
CA LEU A 123 -5.09 -11.10 -0.34
C LEU A 123 -4.18 -12.21 0.20
N ASP A 124 -4.30 -12.55 1.47
CA ASP A 124 -3.45 -13.53 2.15
C ASP A 124 -4.05 -14.96 2.10
N THR A 125 -5.19 -15.14 1.43
CA THR A 125 -5.91 -16.43 1.35
C THR A 125 -5.64 -17.09 0.02
N MET A 126 -5.09 -18.33 0.05
CA MET A 126 -4.73 -19.07 -1.18
C MET A 126 -5.92 -19.74 -1.85
N ALA A 127 -6.92 -20.19 -1.07
CA ALA A 127 -8.10 -20.89 -1.58
C ALA A 127 -9.36 -20.38 -0.88
N ILE A 128 -10.34 -19.95 -1.66
CA ILE A 128 -11.64 -19.45 -1.20
C ILE A 128 -12.73 -20.26 -1.91
N GLU A 129 -13.48 -21.06 -1.15
CA GLU A 129 -14.54 -21.95 -1.65
C GLU A 129 -15.91 -21.61 -1.07
N ASN A 130 -15.97 -20.62 -0.17
CA ASN A 130 -17.17 -20.25 0.57
C ASN A 130 -17.73 -18.86 0.19
N PHE A 131 -17.28 -18.30 -0.93
CA PHE A 131 -17.84 -17.06 -1.45
C PHE A 131 -18.98 -17.38 -2.41
N ILE A 132 -20.20 -16.95 -2.05
CA ILE A 132 -21.42 -17.25 -2.81
C ILE A 132 -21.29 -16.84 -4.27
N SER A 133 -21.71 -17.70 -5.19
CA SER A 133 -21.60 -17.62 -6.65
C SER A 133 -20.19 -17.80 -7.23
N VAL A 134 -19.18 -17.96 -6.40
CA VAL A 134 -17.81 -18.25 -6.82
C VAL A 134 -17.36 -19.57 -6.15
N PRO A 135 -17.49 -20.72 -6.83
CA PRO A 135 -17.20 -22.02 -6.25
C PRO A 135 -15.76 -22.19 -5.77
N TYR A 136 -14.83 -21.54 -6.47
CA TYR A 136 -13.41 -21.50 -6.11
C TYR A 136 -12.75 -20.24 -6.66
N THR A 137 -11.90 -19.60 -5.86
CA THR A 137 -11.01 -18.53 -6.29
C THR A 137 -9.82 -18.41 -5.35
N GLU A 138 -8.82 -17.67 -5.80
CA GLU A 138 -7.67 -17.26 -4.99
C GLU A 138 -7.89 -15.84 -4.47
N GLY A 139 -7.38 -15.55 -3.27
CA GLY A 139 -7.55 -14.25 -2.63
C GLY A 139 -7.12 -13.07 -3.47
N PRO A 140 -5.91 -13.05 -4.05
CA PRO A 140 -5.48 -11.95 -4.92
C PRO A 140 -6.40 -11.74 -6.14
N LYS A 141 -6.91 -12.84 -6.71
CA LYS A 141 -7.83 -12.80 -7.85
C LYS A 141 -9.19 -12.22 -7.46
N LEU A 142 -9.71 -12.62 -6.30
CA LEU A 142 -10.94 -12.05 -5.77
C LEU A 142 -10.78 -10.57 -5.42
N ALA A 143 -9.66 -10.17 -4.78
CA ALA A 143 -9.37 -8.79 -4.46
C ALA A 143 -9.32 -7.90 -5.71
N THR A 144 -8.65 -8.38 -6.76
CA THR A 144 -8.61 -7.67 -8.06
C THR A 144 -10.01 -7.52 -8.67
N ALA A 145 -10.84 -8.56 -8.64
CA ALA A 145 -12.20 -8.51 -9.16
C ALA A 145 -13.08 -7.53 -8.36
N LEU A 146 -12.94 -7.49 -7.03
CA LEU A 146 -13.65 -6.54 -6.18
C LEU A 146 -13.22 -5.10 -6.48
N GLU A 147 -11.93 -4.83 -6.62
CA GLU A 147 -11.42 -3.50 -6.95
C GLU A 147 -11.90 -3.04 -8.33
N GLN A 148 -11.83 -3.91 -9.33
CA GLN A 148 -12.35 -3.62 -10.66
C GLN A 148 -13.84 -3.26 -10.62
N HIS A 149 -14.63 -4.01 -9.85
CA HIS A 149 -16.07 -3.73 -9.71
C HIS A 149 -16.33 -2.38 -9.02
N VAL A 150 -15.56 -2.00 -8.01
CA VAL A 150 -15.68 -0.68 -7.38
C VAL A 150 -15.33 0.43 -8.37
N ARG A 151 -14.30 0.23 -9.20
CA ARG A 151 -13.85 1.21 -10.21
C ARG A 151 -14.83 1.42 -11.37
N GLU A 152 -15.84 0.57 -11.54
CA GLU A 152 -16.95 0.81 -12.48
C GLU A 152 -17.87 1.98 -12.03
N TYR A 153 -17.71 2.42 -10.79
CA TYR A 153 -18.47 3.52 -10.21
C TYR A 153 -17.56 4.70 -9.85
N PRO A 154 -18.11 5.93 -9.73
CA PRO A 154 -17.33 7.10 -9.34
C PRO A 154 -16.98 7.06 -7.83
N VAL A 155 -16.12 6.13 -7.46
CA VAL A 155 -15.59 5.97 -6.10
C VAL A 155 -14.13 6.41 -6.07
N ASP A 156 -13.79 7.29 -5.14
CA ASP A 156 -12.41 7.70 -4.88
C ASP A 156 -11.73 6.65 -3.99
N ILE A 157 -10.87 5.83 -4.58
CA ILE A 157 -10.13 4.77 -3.88
C ILE A 157 -8.75 5.29 -3.49
N MET A 158 -8.52 5.44 -2.19
CA MET A 158 -7.27 5.88 -1.60
C MET A 158 -6.57 4.67 -0.96
N ASN A 159 -5.62 4.09 -1.68
CA ASN A 159 -4.76 3.00 -1.20
C ASN A 159 -3.60 3.54 -0.35
N VAL A 160 -2.99 2.65 0.44
CA VAL A 160 -1.88 2.97 1.35
C VAL A 160 -2.28 4.05 2.37
N GLN A 161 -3.57 4.06 2.74
CA GLN A 161 -4.14 4.98 3.72
C GLN A 161 -4.68 4.20 4.90
N ARG A 162 -3.93 4.19 5.98
CA ARG A 162 -4.33 3.51 7.22
C ARG A 162 -4.97 4.50 8.18
N ALA A 163 -6.24 4.28 8.47
CA ALA A 163 -6.94 5.06 9.48
C ALA A 163 -6.44 4.72 10.89
N THR A 164 -6.13 5.73 11.65
CA THR A 164 -5.63 5.63 13.03
C THR A 164 -6.67 6.04 14.05
N LYS A 165 -7.53 7.01 13.69
CA LYS A 165 -8.53 7.55 14.61
C LYS A 165 -9.76 8.06 13.87
N LEU A 166 -10.93 7.86 14.46
CA LEU A 166 -12.19 8.51 14.10
C LEU A 166 -12.51 9.60 15.13
N VAL A 167 -12.65 10.82 14.66
CA VAL A 167 -13.14 11.95 15.45
C VAL A 167 -14.59 12.21 15.03
N PRO A 168 -15.57 11.92 15.90
CA PRO A 168 -16.97 12.17 15.60
C PRO A 168 -17.26 13.66 15.42
N ALA A 169 -18.26 13.97 14.59
CA ALA A 169 -18.77 15.34 14.49
C ALA A 169 -19.30 15.83 15.85
N GLU A 170 -19.05 17.08 16.17
CA GLU A 170 -19.48 17.68 17.44
C GLU A 170 -21.00 17.93 17.48
N GLN A 171 -21.62 18.07 16.31
CA GLN A 171 -23.04 18.37 16.19
C GLN A 171 -23.71 17.43 15.16
N PRO A 172 -25.00 17.14 15.32
CA PRO A 172 -25.77 16.39 14.32
C PRO A 172 -25.68 17.06 12.93
N GLY A 173 -25.35 16.28 11.91
CA GLY A 173 -25.18 16.76 10.53
C GLY A 173 -23.81 17.38 10.23
N GLY A 174 -22.91 17.45 11.21
CA GLY A 174 -21.52 17.83 11.02
C GLY A 174 -20.69 16.77 10.30
N LEU A 175 -19.42 17.06 10.08
CA LEU A 175 -18.47 16.15 9.45
C LEU A 175 -17.68 15.37 10.50
N HIS A 176 -17.58 14.08 10.29
CA HIS A 176 -16.63 13.22 10.99
C HIS A 176 -15.26 13.37 10.35
N THR A 177 -14.19 13.26 11.14
CA THR A 177 -12.83 13.28 10.64
C THR A 177 -12.17 11.92 10.87
N ILE A 178 -11.51 11.39 9.84
CA ILE A 178 -10.66 10.20 9.91
C ILE A 178 -9.22 10.67 9.82
N GLU A 179 -8.45 10.49 10.89
CA GLU A 179 -7.01 10.72 10.92
C GLU A 179 -6.29 9.49 10.34
N LEU A 180 -5.28 9.72 9.51
CA LEU A 180 -4.48 8.69 8.85
C LEU A 180 -3.08 8.62 9.46
N ASP A 181 -2.39 7.51 9.28
CA ASP A 181 -1.01 7.31 9.75
C ASP A 181 0.02 8.17 8.98
N SER A 182 -0.33 8.62 7.78
CA SER A 182 0.42 9.61 7.00
C SER A 182 0.41 11.02 7.61
N GLY A 183 -0.39 11.27 8.66
CA GLY A 183 -0.65 12.59 9.24
C GLY A 183 -1.76 13.37 8.54
N ALA A 184 -2.23 12.93 7.38
CA ALA A 184 -3.36 13.50 6.68
C ALA A 184 -4.71 13.13 7.33
N SER A 185 -5.77 13.82 6.93
CA SER A 185 -7.13 13.58 7.41
C SER A 185 -8.15 13.60 6.28
N LEU A 186 -9.23 12.87 6.46
CA LEU A 186 -10.38 12.84 5.55
C LEU A 186 -11.64 13.23 6.31
N GLN A 187 -12.54 13.93 5.63
CA GLN A 187 -13.81 14.33 6.21
C GLN A 187 -14.99 13.65 5.51
N ALA A 188 -16.01 13.29 6.28
CA ALA A 188 -17.24 12.69 5.73
C ALA A 188 -18.46 12.96 6.60
N ARG A 189 -19.65 12.99 5.95
CA ARG A 189 -20.93 13.05 6.64
C ARG A 189 -21.28 11.73 7.32
N THR A 190 -20.87 10.63 6.71
CA THR A 190 -21.11 9.26 7.22
C THR A 190 -19.85 8.43 7.05
N VAL A 191 -19.52 7.65 8.06
CA VAL A 191 -18.38 6.74 8.03
C VAL A 191 -18.87 5.30 8.16
N VAL A 192 -18.43 4.44 7.23
CA VAL A 192 -18.65 3.00 7.29
C VAL A 192 -17.35 2.34 7.73
N LEU A 193 -17.33 1.75 8.92
CA LEU A 193 -16.19 1.03 9.44
C LEU A 193 -16.23 -0.43 8.96
N SER A 194 -15.33 -0.78 8.04
CA SER A 194 -15.16 -2.13 7.50
C SER A 194 -13.71 -2.59 7.59
N THR A 195 -13.08 -2.28 8.72
CA THR A 195 -11.64 -2.46 8.99
C THR A 195 -11.20 -3.92 9.08
N GLY A 196 -12.16 -4.85 9.11
CA GLY A 196 -11.90 -6.29 9.17
C GLY A 196 -11.31 -6.74 10.50
N ALA A 197 -10.58 -7.84 10.45
CA ALA A 197 -9.88 -8.41 11.59
C ALA A 197 -8.41 -8.66 11.26
N ARG A 198 -7.58 -8.80 12.25
CA ARG A 198 -6.19 -9.24 12.13
C ARG A 198 -5.95 -10.45 13.02
N TRP A 199 -5.13 -11.36 12.55
CA TRP A 199 -4.67 -12.48 13.36
C TRP A 199 -3.95 -11.96 14.60
N ARG A 200 -4.26 -12.54 15.75
CA ARG A 200 -3.51 -12.29 16.97
C ARG A 200 -2.35 -13.27 17.02
N HIS A 201 -1.17 -12.73 17.17
CA HIS A 201 0.02 -13.53 17.44
C HIS A 201 0.09 -13.88 18.92
N MET A 202 0.50 -15.10 19.21
CA MET A 202 0.76 -15.56 20.58
C MET A 202 2.08 -15.02 21.11
N ASN A 203 2.96 -14.56 20.20
CA ASN A 203 4.31 -14.05 20.48
C ASN A 203 5.17 -15.05 21.26
N VAL A 204 5.06 -16.33 20.95
CA VAL A 204 5.87 -17.40 21.53
C VAL A 204 6.99 -17.82 20.58
N PRO A 205 8.13 -18.33 21.09
CA PRO A 205 9.21 -18.84 20.26
C PRO A 205 8.71 -19.93 19.30
N GLY A 206 9.06 -19.83 18.01
CA GLY A 206 8.68 -20.79 16.97
C GLY A 206 7.31 -20.54 16.33
N GLU A 207 6.54 -19.55 16.76
CA GLU A 207 5.23 -19.24 16.14
C GLU A 207 5.35 -19.02 14.63
N SER A 208 6.34 -18.24 14.19
CA SER A 208 6.58 -17.96 12.77
C SER A 208 6.89 -19.19 11.93
N ASP A 209 7.47 -20.22 12.54
CA ASP A 209 7.88 -21.46 11.84
C ASP A 209 6.70 -22.38 11.55
N TYR A 210 5.60 -22.19 12.26
CA TYR A 210 4.40 -23.02 12.19
C TYR A 210 3.16 -22.28 11.65
N LEU A 211 3.28 -20.99 11.29
CA LEU A 211 2.21 -20.24 10.62
C LEU A 211 1.89 -20.89 9.27
N ASN A 212 0.61 -21.16 9.03
CA ASN A 212 0.08 -21.73 7.78
C ASN A 212 0.54 -23.15 7.44
N ARG A 213 0.79 -23.96 8.45
CA ARG A 213 1.01 -25.42 8.29
C ARG A 213 -0.23 -26.22 8.66
#